data_b000651274893b61d0c3d2d2b6793970
#
_entry.id   b000651274893b61d0c3d2d2b6793970
#
_cell.length_a   1.000
_cell.length_b   1.000
_cell.length_c   1.000
_cell.angle_alpha   90.00
_cell.angle_beta   90.00
_cell.angle_gamma   90.00
#
_symmetry.space_group_name_H-M   'P 1'
#
loop_
_entity.id
_entity.type
_entity.pdbx_description
1 polymer ?
#
loop_
_entity_poly.entity_id
_entity_poly.type
_entity_poly.pdbx_seq_one_letter_code
_entity_poly.pdbx_strand_id
1 'polypeptide(L)'
;MNLRKKFRLGVAAKLALCVVASTAAFFSLFGFLNLRMERGYSRRWVEQSAERVSDLIRGSARFAMLRDDREALYKIVRQLGSEQGIQRIRIFNKDGRITLSSQPGEVGRIVDKGAEGCVQCHSSSTPLVNLGRQRRGREFWDDKGTHMLGVMQAVYNSPDCSSAEWIRRFNPRQAIKPGQRAT
;
A
#
# COMPACT_ATOMS: atom_id res chain seq x y z
N MET A 1 51.25 -30.65 -33.61
CA MET A 1 50.67 -30.15 -34.87
C MET A 1 50.02 -28.81 -34.57
N ASN A 2 50.78 -27.71 -34.82
CA ASN A 2 50.43 -26.34 -34.44
C ASN A 2 49.51 -25.71 -35.48
N LEU A 3 48.22 -25.51 -35.17
CA LEU A 3 47.28 -24.76 -36.01
C LEU A 3 46.96 -23.40 -35.36
N ARG A 4 48.01 -22.54 -35.24
CA ARG A 4 47.77 -21.10 -35.06
C ARG A 4 47.75 -20.44 -36.44
N LYS A 5 46.66 -20.63 -37.21
CA LYS A 5 46.34 -19.74 -38.32
C LYS A 5 46.03 -18.35 -37.75
N LYS A 6 47.04 -17.44 -37.79
CA LYS A 6 46.83 -16.00 -37.56
C LYS A 6 45.84 -15.49 -38.60
N PHE A 7 44.58 -15.38 -38.24
CA PHE A 7 43.54 -14.77 -39.05
C PHE A 7 43.87 -13.26 -39.14
N ARG A 8 44.59 -12.86 -40.22
CA ARG A 8 44.87 -11.46 -40.48
C ARG A 8 43.60 -10.84 -41.10
N LEU A 9 42.74 -10.32 -40.26
CA LEU A 9 41.61 -9.54 -40.71
C LEU A 9 42.07 -8.33 -41.51
N GLY A 10 41.54 -8.15 -42.71
CA GLY A 10 41.77 -6.96 -43.51
C GLY A 10 41.29 -5.69 -42.78
N VAL A 11 41.79 -4.52 -43.16
CA VAL A 11 41.45 -3.24 -42.54
C VAL A 11 39.93 -3.00 -42.50
N ALA A 12 39.22 -3.34 -43.57
CA ALA A 12 37.77 -3.24 -43.68
C ALA A 12 37.05 -4.09 -42.62
N ALA A 13 37.52 -5.33 -42.40
CA ALA A 13 36.91 -6.20 -41.39
C ALA A 13 37.15 -5.70 -39.95
N LYS A 14 38.32 -5.08 -39.67
CA LYS A 14 38.60 -4.46 -38.39
C LYS A 14 37.68 -3.25 -38.10
N LEU A 15 37.49 -2.41 -39.12
CA LEU A 15 36.58 -1.25 -39.03
C LEU A 15 35.13 -1.71 -38.82
N ALA A 16 34.65 -2.69 -39.57
CA ALA A 16 33.32 -3.25 -39.41
C ALA A 16 33.13 -3.82 -37.99
N LEU A 17 34.12 -4.53 -37.45
CA LEU A 17 34.06 -5.11 -36.10
C LEU A 17 34.07 -4.03 -35.01
N CYS A 18 34.82 -2.94 -35.21
CA CYS A 18 34.77 -1.79 -34.29
C CYS A 18 33.41 -1.11 -34.29
N VAL A 19 32.80 -0.92 -35.46
CA VAL A 19 31.46 -0.31 -35.56
C VAL A 19 30.41 -1.21 -34.89
N VAL A 20 30.41 -2.51 -35.18
CA VAL A 20 29.47 -3.46 -34.56
C VAL A 20 29.65 -3.53 -33.04
N ALA A 21 30.91 -3.57 -32.57
CA ALA A 21 31.19 -3.61 -31.14
C ALA A 21 30.76 -2.33 -30.43
N SER A 22 30.98 -1.15 -31.02
CA SER A 22 30.57 0.12 -30.45
C SER A 22 29.05 0.28 -30.41
N THR A 23 28.33 -0.11 -31.45
CA THR A 23 26.88 -0.09 -31.48
C THR A 23 26.28 -1.08 -30.48
N ALA A 24 26.80 -2.29 -30.39
CA ALA A 24 26.38 -3.28 -29.40
C ALA A 24 26.60 -2.80 -27.98
N ALA A 25 27.75 -2.19 -27.70
CA ALA A 25 28.04 -1.61 -26.39
C ALA A 25 27.05 -0.46 -26.02
N PHE A 26 26.79 0.42 -27.01
CA PHE A 26 25.84 1.52 -26.83
C PHE A 26 24.43 1.02 -26.53
N PHE A 27 23.90 0.07 -27.30
CA PHE A 27 22.56 -0.49 -27.08
C PHE A 27 22.48 -1.28 -25.77
N SER A 28 23.54 -2.00 -25.42
CA SER A 28 23.59 -2.72 -24.12
C SER A 28 23.54 -1.76 -22.94
N LEU A 29 24.34 -0.68 -22.99
CA LEU A 29 24.34 0.35 -21.94
C LEU A 29 23.00 1.07 -21.86
N PHE A 30 22.46 1.47 -23.02
CA PHE A 30 21.16 2.13 -23.10
C PHE A 30 20.02 1.25 -22.56
N GLY A 31 19.99 -0.02 -22.97
CA GLY A 31 19.02 -0.99 -22.47
C GLY A 31 19.13 -1.21 -20.96
N PHE A 32 20.36 -1.33 -20.45
CA PHE A 32 20.61 -1.46 -19.02
C PHE A 32 20.13 -0.25 -18.22
N LEU A 33 20.42 0.96 -18.70
CA LEU A 33 19.97 2.20 -18.05
C LEU A 33 18.44 2.33 -18.07
N ASN A 34 17.81 2.03 -19.21
CA ASN A 34 16.36 2.04 -19.33
C ASN A 34 15.69 1.07 -18.36
N LEU A 35 16.12 -0.19 -18.31
CA LEU A 35 15.58 -1.18 -17.38
C LEU A 35 15.78 -0.78 -15.93
N ARG A 36 16.89 -0.13 -15.61
CA ARG A 36 17.17 0.35 -14.25
C ARG A 36 16.25 1.52 -13.85
N MET A 37 16.00 2.43 -14.77
CA MET A 37 15.08 3.56 -14.56
C MET A 37 13.64 3.10 -14.45
N GLU A 38 13.19 2.20 -15.29
CA GLU A 38 11.81 1.71 -15.34
C GLU A 38 11.40 1.01 -14.04
N ARG A 39 12.29 0.21 -13.45
CA ARG A 39 12.05 -0.44 -12.14
C ARG A 39 11.82 0.56 -11.01
N GLY A 40 12.54 1.68 -11.01
CA GLY A 40 12.38 2.73 -10.00
C GLY A 40 11.10 3.56 -10.15
N TYR A 41 10.68 3.78 -11.40
CA TYR A 41 9.48 4.56 -11.72
C TYR A 41 8.20 3.79 -11.38
N SER A 42 8.14 2.54 -11.78
CA SER A 42 7.01 1.65 -11.57
C SER A 42 6.66 1.51 -10.09
N ARG A 43 7.67 1.32 -9.24
CA ARG A 43 7.50 1.17 -7.80
C ARG A 43 6.90 2.41 -7.14
N ARG A 44 7.46 3.60 -7.43
CA ARG A 44 6.95 4.86 -6.87
C ARG A 44 5.51 5.16 -7.28
N TRP A 45 5.16 4.80 -8.51
CA TRP A 45 3.81 5.01 -9.02
C TRP A 45 2.79 4.11 -8.31
N VAL A 46 3.14 2.85 -8.08
CA VAL A 46 2.31 1.90 -7.31
C VAL A 46 2.12 2.39 -5.87
N GLU A 47 3.20 2.79 -5.19
CA GLU A 47 3.13 3.34 -3.82
C GLU A 47 2.21 4.57 -3.76
N GLN A 48 2.37 5.53 -4.66
CA GLN A 48 1.54 6.74 -4.70
C GLN A 48 0.08 6.43 -5.02
N SER A 49 -0.19 5.49 -5.91
CA SER A 49 -1.54 5.07 -6.25
C SER A 49 -2.22 4.38 -5.06
N ALA A 50 -1.51 3.47 -4.39
CA ALA A 50 -2.00 2.79 -3.21
C ALA A 50 -2.29 3.76 -2.05
N GLU A 51 -1.44 4.79 -1.85
CA GLU A 51 -1.70 5.84 -0.86
C GLU A 51 -2.94 6.65 -1.18
N ARG A 52 -3.14 7.06 -2.44
CA ARG A 52 -4.35 7.79 -2.86
C ARG A 52 -5.61 6.98 -2.62
N VAL A 53 -5.60 5.70 -3.00
CA VAL A 53 -6.72 4.80 -2.76
C VAL A 53 -6.98 4.65 -1.26
N SER A 54 -5.94 4.48 -0.46
CA SER A 54 -6.04 4.39 1.00
C SER A 54 -6.62 5.67 1.63
N ASP A 55 -6.22 6.86 1.15
CA ASP A 55 -6.78 8.14 1.60
C ASP A 55 -8.26 8.28 1.23
N LEU A 56 -8.67 7.84 0.04
CA LEU A 56 -10.08 7.82 -0.37
C LEU A 56 -10.92 6.87 0.48
N ILE A 57 -10.41 5.65 0.74
CA ILE A 57 -11.06 4.68 1.62
C ILE A 57 -11.24 5.27 3.02
N ARG A 58 -10.19 5.88 3.56
CA ARG A 58 -10.25 6.52 4.88
C ARG A 58 -11.28 7.64 4.93
N GLY A 59 -11.33 8.50 3.93
CA GLY A 59 -12.30 9.59 3.85
C GLY A 59 -13.74 9.08 3.79
N SER A 60 -13.99 8.11 2.91
CA SER A 60 -15.30 7.48 2.75
C SER A 60 -15.73 6.70 4.00
N ALA A 61 -14.79 5.94 4.58
CA ALA A 61 -15.02 5.20 5.82
C ALA A 61 -15.36 6.14 6.98
N ARG A 62 -14.61 7.25 7.12
CA ARG A 62 -14.89 8.26 8.14
C ARG A 62 -16.30 8.83 7.98
N PHE A 63 -16.72 9.17 6.77
CA PHE A 63 -18.04 9.73 6.52
C PHE A 63 -19.16 8.73 6.87
N ALA A 64 -19.02 7.47 6.49
CA ALA A 64 -19.98 6.43 6.84
C ALA A 64 -20.01 6.15 8.35
N MET A 65 -18.84 6.13 9.02
CA MET A 65 -18.73 5.99 10.47
C MET A 65 -19.41 7.14 11.22
N LEU A 66 -19.26 8.35 10.72
CA LEU A 66 -19.92 9.52 11.30
C LEU A 66 -21.44 9.42 11.25
N ARG A 67 -22.00 8.75 10.27
CA ARG A 67 -23.45 8.51 10.11
C ARG A 67 -23.93 7.22 10.78
N ASP A 68 -23.04 6.44 11.39
CA ASP A 68 -23.30 5.08 11.86
C ASP A 68 -23.90 4.16 10.76
N ASP A 69 -23.56 4.46 9.50
CA ASP A 69 -24.02 3.73 8.33
C ASP A 69 -23.04 2.60 7.98
N ARG A 70 -23.18 1.51 8.70
CA ARG A 70 -22.33 0.32 8.50
C ARG A 70 -22.55 -0.34 7.16
N GLU A 71 -23.75 -0.25 6.64
CA GLU A 71 -24.08 -0.87 5.35
C GLU A 71 -23.40 -0.13 4.20
N ALA A 72 -23.46 1.21 4.21
CA ALA A 72 -22.73 2.03 3.24
C ALA A 72 -21.23 1.77 3.32
N LEU A 73 -20.65 1.69 4.53
CA LEU A 73 -19.26 1.37 4.72
C LEU A 73 -18.89 0.00 4.16
N TYR A 74 -19.72 -1.01 4.39
CA TYR A 74 -19.50 -2.35 3.87
C TYR A 74 -19.55 -2.38 2.34
N LYS A 75 -20.51 -1.69 1.74
CA LYS A 75 -20.62 -1.56 0.27
C LYS A 75 -19.38 -0.92 -0.32
N ILE A 76 -18.88 0.17 0.27
CA ILE A 76 -17.67 0.87 -0.17
C ILE A 76 -16.45 -0.06 -0.11
N VAL A 77 -16.22 -0.72 1.03
CA VAL A 77 -15.08 -1.62 1.22
C VAL A 77 -15.14 -2.80 0.24
N ARG A 78 -16.32 -3.34 0.00
CA ARG A 78 -16.51 -4.46 -0.91
C ARG A 78 -16.30 -4.05 -2.37
N GLN A 79 -16.88 -2.92 -2.76
CA GLN A 79 -16.75 -2.39 -4.12
C GLN A 79 -15.29 -2.07 -4.46
N LEU A 80 -14.61 -1.31 -3.59
CA LEU A 80 -13.20 -0.99 -3.80
C LEU A 80 -12.31 -2.23 -3.71
N GLY A 81 -12.65 -3.20 -2.88
CA GLY A 81 -11.91 -4.46 -2.79
C GLY A 81 -12.09 -5.40 -3.99
N SER A 82 -13.05 -5.12 -4.87
CA SER A 82 -13.22 -5.83 -6.15
C SER A 82 -12.50 -5.17 -7.32
N GLU A 83 -11.91 -3.99 -7.11
CA GLU A 83 -11.15 -3.29 -8.16
C GLU A 83 -9.86 -4.03 -8.51
N GLN A 84 -9.50 -3.99 -9.79
CA GLN A 84 -8.29 -4.63 -10.28
C GLN A 84 -7.04 -4.04 -9.63
N GLY A 85 -6.19 -4.89 -9.10
CA GLY A 85 -4.98 -4.49 -8.39
C GLY A 85 -5.16 -4.30 -6.88
N ILE A 86 -6.39 -4.33 -6.37
CA ILE A 86 -6.67 -4.34 -4.93
C ILE A 86 -7.00 -5.76 -4.51
N GLN A 87 -6.12 -6.37 -3.74
CA GLN A 87 -6.33 -7.75 -3.30
C GLN A 87 -7.19 -7.83 -2.05
N ARG A 88 -7.05 -6.86 -1.15
CA ARG A 88 -7.71 -6.92 0.15
C ARG A 88 -7.78 -5.55 0.83
N ILE A 89 -8.94 -5.26 1.41
CA ILE A 89 -9.14 -4.11 2.29
C ILE A 89 -9.64 -4.65 3.62
N ARG A 90 -9.02 -4.22 4.73
CA ARG A 90 -9.39 -4.60 6.09
C ARG A 90 -9.49 -3.37 6.97
N ILE A 91 -10.50 -3.32 7.81
CA ILE A 91 -10.64 -2.32 8.86
C ILE A 91 -10.57 -3.03 10.21
N PHE A 92 -9.68 -2.58 11.07
CA PHE A 92 -9.40 -3.16 12.38
C PHE A 92 -9.93 -2.27 13.49
N ASN A 93 -10.34 -2.88 14.59
CA ASN A 93 -10.55 -2.16 15.84
C ASN A 93 -9.23 -2.03 16.62
N LYS A 94 -9.28 -1.40 17.79
CA LYS A 94 -8.11 -1.18 18.67
C LYS A 94 -7.44 -2.48 19.15
N ASP A 95 -8.19 -3.58 19.18
CA ASP A 95 -7.70 -4.89 19.64
C ASP A 95 -7.05 -5.69 18.50
N GLY A 96 -7.04 -5.17 17.26
CA GLY A 96 -6.55 -5.87 16.09
C GLY A 96 -7.58 -6.84 15.48
N ARG A 97 -8.84 -6.78 15.90
CA ARG A 97 -9.92 -7.58 15.33
C ARG A 97 -10.39 -6.94 14.01
N ILE A 98 -10.52 -7.73 12.98
CA ILE A 98 -11.08 -7.31 11.69
C ILE A 98 -12.58 -7.06 11.88
N THR A 99 -13.00 -5.80 11.78
CA THR A 99 -14.41 -5.39 11.88
C THR A 99 -15.09 -5.37 10.53
N LEU A 100 -14.32 -5.06 9.48
CA LEU A 100 -14.76 -5.07 8.09
C LEU A 100 -13.65 -5.58 7.19
N SER A 101 -14.03 -6.35 6.16
CA SER A 101 -13.12 -6.83 5.13
C SER A 101 -13.84 -6.92 3.79
N SER A 102 -13.10 -6.70 2.70
CA SER A 102 -13.55 -7.04 1.35
C SER A 102 -13.74 -8.55 1.16
N GLN A 103 -13.13 -9.36 2.05
CA GLN A 103 -13.30 -10.81 2.11
C GLN A 103 -14.13 -11.18 3.37
N PRO A 104 -15.42 -11.55 3.22
CA PRO A 104 -16.31 -11.77 4.38
C PRO A 104 -15.82 -12.80 5.39
N GLY A 105 -15.13 -13.84 4.93
CA GLY A 105 -14.60 -14.92 5.79
C GLY A 105 -13.49 -14.48 6.77
N GLU A 106 -13.03 -13.25 6.71
CA GLU A 106 -11.99 -12.72 7.61
C GLU A 106 -12.56 -11.91 8.77
N VAL A 107 -13.79 -11.47 8.67
CA VAL A 107 -14.43 -10.63 9.70
C VAL A 107 -14.48 -11.39 11.02
N GLY A 108 -14.09 -10.70 12.09
CA GLY A 108 -14.01 -11.26 13.44
C GLY A 108 -12.67 -11.90 13.81
N ARG A 109 -11.79 -12.18 12.84
CA ARG A 109 -10.44 -12.67 13.14
C ARG A 109 -9.59 -11.59 13.79
N ILE A 110 -8.70 -12.03 14.69
CA ILE A 110 -7.72 -11.16 15.33
C ILE A 110 -6.41 -11.32 14.59
N VAL A 111 -5.81 -10.20 14.21
CA VAL A 111 -4.49 -10.16 13.56
C VAL A 111 -3.46 -9.82 14.62
N ASP A 112 -2.37 -10.57 14.64
CA ASP A 112 -1.26 -10.33 15.55
C ASP A 112 -0.63 -8.95 15.28
N LYS A 113 -0.31 -8.23 16.36
CA LYS A 113 0.41 -6.95 16.30
C LYS A 113 1.84 -7.11 15.74
N GLY A 114 2.41 -8.30 15.83
CA GLY A 114 3.66 -8.68 15.19
C GLY A 114 3.54 -9.00 13.71
N ALA A 115 2.32 -9.07 13.15
CA ALA A 115 2.13 -9.29 11.71
C ALA A 115 2.75 -8.15 10.89
N GLU A 116 3.17 -8.49 9.69
CA GLU A 116 4.02 -7.65 8.84
C GLU A 116 3.54 -6.20 8.66
N GLY A 117 2.24 -5.96 8.54
CA GLY A 117 1.68 -4.61 8.43
C GLY A 117 1.60 -3.85 9.75
N CYS A 118 1.50 -4.54 10.89
CA CYS A 118 1.24 -3.95 12.20
C CYS A 118 2.54 -3.60 12.95
N VAL A 119 3.61 -4.33 12.68
CA VAL A 119 4.90 -4.24 13.39
C VAL A 119 5.50 -2.82 13.35
N GLN A 120 5.30 -2.07 12.28
CA GLN A 120 5.87 -0.72 12.15
C GLN A 120 5.31 0.27 13.18
N CYS A 121 4.02 0.12 13.55
CA CYS A 121 3.39 0.95 14.57
C CYS A 121 3.51 0.34 15.97
N HIS A 122 3.57 -0.99 16.06
CA HIS A 122 3.49 -1.74 17.31
C HIS A 122 4.83 -2.36 17.75
N SER A 123 5.95 -1.99 17.12
CA SER A 123 7.30 -2.46 17.49
C SER A 123 7.80 -1.94 18.85
N SER A 124 7.20 -0.87 19.36
CA SER A 124 7.49 -0.31 20.68
C SER A 124 6.29 -0.44 21.62
N SER A 125 6.53 -0.30 22.92
CA SER A 125 5.49 -0.31 23.95
C SER A 125 4.43 0.80 23.74
N THR A 126 4.81 1.89 23.10
CA THR A 126 3.90 2.98 22.74
C THR A 126 3.76 3.00 21.20
N PRO A 127 2.56 2.71 20.67
CA PRO A 127 2.34 2.73 19.23
C PRO A 127 2.60 4.11 18.62
N LEU A 128 3.23 4.14 17.44
CA LEU A 128 3.46 5.39 16.73
C LEU A 128 2.12 5.96 16.24
N VAL A 129 1.78 7.15 16.75
CA VAL A 129 0.52 7.83 16.45
C VAL A 129 0.53 8.44 15.03
N ASN A 130 1.69 8.80 14.50
CA ASN A 130 1.79 9.50 13.22
C ASN A 130 2.93 8.94 12.38
N LEU A 131 2.60 8.05 11.45
CA LEU A 131 3.52 7.59 10.42
C LEU A 131 3.48 8.56 9.24
N GLY A 132 4.64 9.15 8.91
CA GLY A 132 4.78 9.90 7.67
C GLY A 132 4.40 9.03 6.47
N ARG A 133 3.89 9.64 5.39
CA ARG A 133 3.40 8.92 4.19
C ARG A 133 4.35 7.84 3.70
N GLN A 134 5.65 8.12 3.63
CA GLN A 134 6.68 7.18 3.16
C GLN A 134 6.87 5.91 4.01
N ARG A 135 6.30 5.84 5.22
CA ARG A 135 6.41 4.69 6.12
C ARG A 135 5.14 3.87 6.24
N ARG A 136 4.09 4.21 5.50
CA ARG A 136 2.80 3.52 5.56
C ARG A 136 2.74 2.29 4.66
N GLY A 137 3.54 2.26 3.62
CA GLY A 137 3.63 1.16 2.67
C GLY A 137 4.69 0.13 3.08
N ARG A 138 4.37 -1.15 2.98
CA ARG A 138 5.30 -2.25 3.16
C ARG A 138 5.08 -3.31 2.11
N GLU A 139 6.17 -3.76 1.51
CA GLU A 139 6.16 -4.91 0.60
C GLU A 139 6.31 -6.20 1.39
N PHE A 140 5.53 -7.20 1.05
CA PHE A 140 5.59 -8.54 1.60
C PHE A 140 5.13 -9.58 0.58
N TRP A 141 5.38 -10.84 0.87
CA TRP A 141 4.92 -11.95 0.06
C TRP A 141 3.74 -12.61 0.77
N ASP A 142 2.66 -12.87 0.03
CA ASP A 142 1.54 -13.60 0.59
C ASP A 142 1.84 -15.11 0.66
N ASP A 143 0.91 -15.86 1.29
CA ASP A 143 1.03 -17.31 1.44
C ASP A 143 1.07 -18.07 0.08
N LYS A 144 0.71 -17.40 -1.01
CA LYS A 144 0.74 -17.93 -2.38
C LYS A 144 2.00 -17.53 -3.15
N GLY A 145 2.93 -16.81 -2.51
CA GLY A 145 4.14 -16.31 -3.14
C GLY A 145 3.91 -15.11 -4.06
N THR A 146 2.81 -14.37 -3.88
CA THR A 146 2.55 -13.13 -4.64
C THR A 146 3.17 -11.94 -3.92
N HIS A 147 3.91 -11.11 -4.65
CA HIS A 147 4.50 -9.89 -4.11
C HIS A 147 3.45 -8.79 -3.98
N MET A 148 3.28 -8.26 -2.80
CA MET A 148 2.21 -7.34 -2.44
C MET A 148 2.73 -6.10 -1.75
N LEU A 149 2.03 -4.98 -1.96
CA LEU A 149 2.21 -3.75 -1.20
C LEU A 149 1.02 -3.58 -0.24
N GLY A 150 1.29 -3.66 1.06
CA GLY A 150 0.32 -3.32 2.10
C GLY A 150 0.47 -1.87 2.53
N VAL A 151 -0.64 -1.13 2.55
CA VAL A 151 -0.67 0.25 3.06
C VAL A 151 -1.52 0.29 4.31
N MET A 152 -0.92 0.74 5.40
CA MET A 152 -1.59 0.87 6.72
C MET A 152 -1.91 2.32 7.00
N GLN A 153 -3.16 2.59 7.39
CA GLN A 153 -3.60 3.93 7.71
C GLN A 153 -4.49 3.95 8.96
N ALA A 154 -4.12 4.79 9.93
CA ALA A 154 -4.92 4.99 11.11
C ALA A 154 -6.11 5.92 10.80
N VAL A 155 -7.30 5.54 11.27
CA VAL A 155 -8.48 6.38 11.28
C VAL A 155 -8.58 7.02 12.67
N TYR A 156 -8.27 8.30 12.76
CA TYR A 156 -8.33 9.03 14.01
C TYR A 156 -9.73 9.58 14.26
N ASN A 157 -10.10 9.58 15.53
CA ASN A 157 -11.25 10.33 15.97
C ASN A 157 -10.97 11.83 15.78
N SER A 158 -11.81 12.54 15.07
CA SER A 158 -11.64 13.97 14.87
C SER A 158 -12.54 14.74 15.85
N PRO A 159 -12.23 16.04 16.13
CA PRO A 159 -13.09 16.89 16.96
C PRO A 159 -14.55 16.89 16.52
N ASP A 160 -14.80 16.78 15.20
CA ASP A 160 -16.14 16.69 14.65
C ASP A 160 -16.92 15.46 15.10
N CYS A 161 -16.21 14.34 15.40
CA CYS A 161 -16.84 13.11 15.90
C CYS A 161 -17.25 13.21 17.38
N SER A 162 -16.67 14.16 18.12
CA SER A 162 -16.89 14.36 19.54
C SER A 162 -17.64 15.65 19.86
N SER A 163 -17.95 16.48 18.84
CA SER A 163 -18.70 17.71 19.07
C SER A 163 -20.13 17.39 19.53
N ALA A 164 -20.56 18.02 20.62
CA ALA A 164 -21.91 17.83 21.17
C ALA A 164 -23.01 18.16 20.16
N GLU A 165 -22.73 19.02 19.20
CA GLU A 165 -23.63 19.39 18.13
C GLU A 165 -23.78 18.28 17.10
N TRP A 166 -22.70 17.61 16.74
CA TRP A 166 -22.72 16.48 15.83
C TRP A 166 -23.44 15.28 16.47
N ILE A 167 -23.18 14.95 17.74
CA ILE A 167 -23.83 13.87 18.47
C ILE A 167 -25.35 14.09 18.54
N ARG A 168 -25.80 15.32 18.78
CA ARG A 168 -27.23 15.67 18.79
C ARG A 168 -27.89 15.52 17.41
N ARG A 169 -27.16 15.89 16.34
CA ARG A 169 -27.70 15.93 14.99
C ARG A 169 -27.80 14.56 14.33
N PHE A 170 -26.81 13.69 14.54
CA PHE A 170 -26.66 12.42 13.80
C PHE A 170 -26.73 11.16 14.68
N ASN A 171 -26.55 11.27 15.97
CA ASN A 171 -26.70 10.15 16.90
C ASN A 171 -27.32 10.56 18.24
N PRO A 172 -28.61 10.90 18.24
CA PRO A 172 -29.32 11.38 19.44
C PRO A 172 -29.35 10.34 20.57
N ARG A 173 -29.12 9.05 20.29
CA ARG A 173 -29.09 7.99 21.32
C ARG A 173 -27.77 7.97 22.12
N GLN A 174 -26.70 8.59 21.59
CA GLN A 174 -25.42 8.73 22.27
C GLN A 174 -25.18 10.13 22.84
N ALA A 175 -26.19 10.99 22.83
CA ALA A 175 -26.10 12.29 23.49
C ALA A 175 -25.88 12.08 24.99
N ILE A 176 -24.62 12.21 25.42
CA ILE A 176 -24.25 12.17 26.82
C ILE A 176 -25.02 13.30 27.52
N LYS A 177 -25.82 12.95 28.54
CA LYS A 177 -26.50 13.95 29.35
C LYS A 177 -25.45 14.88 29.98
N PRO A 178 -25.68 16.21 30.00
CA PRO A 178 -24.74 17.14 30.62
C PRO A 178 -24.50 16.71 32.07
N GLY A 179 -23.24 16.36 32.40
CA GLY A 179 -22.86 15.91 33.74
C GLY A 179 -22.31 14.48 33.86
N GLN A 180 -22.40 13.63 32.85
CA GLN A 180 -21.75 12.31 32.88
C GLN A 180 -20.36 12.38 32.20
N ARG A 181 -19.30 12.15 33.02
CA ARG A 181 -17.95 11.93 32.50
C ARG A 181 -17.94 10.57 31.81
N ALA A 182 -17.35 10.55 30.59
CA ALA A 182 -17.04 9.30 29.93
C ALA A 182 -15.97 8.56 30.76
N THR A 183 -16.35 7.43 31.29
CA THR A 183 -15.43 6.44 31.89
C THR A 183 -14.84 5.57 30.79
#